data_386e915a1e111e0bcdfb3535402f43ff
#
_entry.id   386e915a1e111e0bcdfb3535402f43ff
#
_cell.length_a   1.000
_cell.length_b   1.000
_cell.length_c   1.000
_cell.angle_alpha   90.00
_cell.angle_beta   90.00
_cell.angle_gamma   90.00
#
_symmetry.space_group_name_H-M   'P 1'
#
loop_
_entity.id
_entity.type
_entity.pdbx_description
1 polymer ?
#
loop_
_entity_poly.entity_id
_entity_poly.type
_entity_poly.pdbx_seq_one_letter_code
_entity_poly.pdbx_strand_id
1 'polypeptide(L)'
;METPPPHARIAADIKRRVTDGRLRPGERVPSTRQLARDWNVALATAAKALALLAREGVVVAEPRVGTVVAERPGTPAKPRPGASPEHELTRRRIVGAAIEIADAEGLSELTMRAVAGRLGAATMSLYRHVGGKDDLVMLMVDAAFAEFPLPAQRPEGWRARLEASARAQWAAYRAHPWMAGATPLTRPVPSEALLQHSELALEALQETGLDATTRMYVTILIYSFVQGIAAHIELEQRARASTGITDEEWLTGQEEFMSRIMATNPAFARVIGELGGDFDLDLDRLFTFGLESLLDGLTGLVEGR
;
A
#
# COMPACT_ATOMS: atom_id res chain seq x y z
N MET A 1 33.47 -17.80 -24.04
CA MET A 1 32.77 -16.56 -24.47
C MET A 1 31.27 -16.82 -24.35
N GLU A 2 30.61 -16.11 -23.45
CA GLU A 2 29.19 -16.29 -23.19
C GLU A 2 28.37 -15.69 -24.35
N THR A 3 27.44 -16.45 -24.90
CA THR A 3 26.59 -16.00 -26.03
C THR A 3 25.68 -14.89 -25.51
N PRO A 4 25.67 -13.69 -26.15
CA PRO A 4 24.85 -12.58 -25.67
C PRO A 4 23.36 -12.92 -25.66
N PRO A 5 22.59 -12.43 -24.67
CA PRO A 5 21.18 -12.76 -24.50
C PRO A 5 20.35 -12.37 -25.75
N PRO A 6 19.24 -13.10 -26.04
CA PRO A 6 18.48 -12.93 -27.28
C PRO A 6 18.07 -11.49 -27.59
N HIS A 7 17.64 -10.71 -26.58
CA HIS A 7 17.27 -9.32 -26.78
C HIS A 7 18.44 -8.41 -27.21
N ALA A 8 19.66 -8.69 -26.71
CA ALA A 8 20.86 -7.96 -27.14
C ALA A 8 21.26 -8.31 -28.59
N ARG A 9 21.07 -9.55 -29.02
CA ARG A 9 21.32 -9.99 -30.40
C ARG A 9 20.36 -9.32 -31.37
N ILE A 10 19.06 -9.22 -31.01
CA ILE A 10 18.03 -8.51 -31.80
C ILE A 10 18.41 -7.03 -31.93
N ALA A 11 18.79 -6.39 -30.83
CA ALA A 11 19.20 -5.00 -30.83
C ALA A 11 20.44 -4.76 -31.68
N ALA A 12 21.44 -5.62 -31.61
CA ALA A 12 22.66 -5.55 -32.43
C ALA A 12 22.38 -5.71 -33.92
N ASP A 13 21.44 -6.59 -34.31
CA ASP A 13 21.03 -6.77 -35.71
C ASP A 13 20.35 -5.51 -36.27
N ILE A 14 19.42 -4.90 -35.53
CA ILE A 14 18.76 -3.66 -35.93
C ILE A 14 19.77 -2.53 -36.05
N LYS A 15 20.71 -2.37 -35.08
CA LYS A 15 21.79 -1.38 -35.17
C LYS A 15 22.64 -1.55 -36.43
N ARG A 16 23.02 -2.79 -36.73
CA ARG A 16 23.78 -3.09 -37.94
C ARG A 16 23.02 -2.66 -39.20
N ARG A 17 21.70 -2.99 -39.29
CA ARG A 17 20.86 -2.58 -40.43
C ARG A 17 20.75 -1.06 -40.59
N VAL A 18 20.75 -0.32 -39.46
CA VAL A 18 20.78 1.14 -39.45
C VAL A 18 22.16 1.65 -39.95
N THR A 19 23.24 1.07 -39.42
CA THR A 19 24.62 1.43 -39.82
C THR A 19 24.91 1.13 -41.30
N ASP A 20 24.39 -0.01 -41.79
CA ASP A 20 24.56 -0.44 -43.20
C ASP A 20 23.58 0.28 -44.15
N GLY A 21 22.78 1.23 -43.67
CA GLY A 21 21.82 1.97 -44.46
C GLY A 21 20.61 1.20 -44.96
N ARG A 22 20.42 -0.05 -44.49
CA ARG A 22 19.27 -0.93 -44.78
C ARG A 22 17.99 -0.48 -44.06
N LEU A 23 18.10 0.27 -42.98
CA LEU A 23 17.07 1.00 -42.31
C LEU A 23 17.48 2.45 -42.20
N ARG A 24 16.75 3.33 -42.90
CA ARG A 24 17.05 4.76 -42.97
C ARG A 24 16.42 5.52 -41.80
N PRO A 25 16.97 6.69 -41.41
CA PRO A 25 16.29 7.59 -40.47
C PRO A 25 14.83 7.84 -40.87
N GLY A 26 13.92 7.76 -39.89
CA GLY A 26 12.46 7.87 -40.11
C GLY A 26 11.79 6.58 -40.61
N GLU A 27 12.53 5.56 -41.00
CA GLU A 27 11.97 4.30 -41.47
C GLU A 27 11.49 3.42 -40.32
N ARG A 28 10.35 2.69 -40.51
CA ARG A 28 9.78 1.81 -39.50
C ARG A 28 10.66 0.59 -39.26
N VAL A 29 10.98 0.34 -37.99
CA VAL A 29 11.56 -0.95 -37.59
C VAL A 29 10.47 -2.00 -37.43
N PRO A 30 10.78 -3.31 -37.55
CA PRO A 30 9.81 -4.36 -37.35
C PRO A 30 9.13 -4.26 -35.99
N SER A 31 7.82 -4.48 -35.95
CA SER A 31 7.03 -4.41 -34.71
C SER A 31 7.48 -5.49 -33.70
N THR A 32 7.15 -5.30 -32.43
CA THR A 32 7.44 -6.27 -31.35
C THR A 32 6.90 -7.67 -31.72
N ARG A 33 5.70 -7.76 -32.30
CA ARG A 33 5.11 -9.04 -32.75
C ARG A 33 5.87 -9.65 -33.92
N GLN A 34 6.37 -8.84 -34.83
CA GLN A 34 7.16 -9.29 -35.96
C GLN A 34 8.52 -9.79 -35.52
N LEU A 35 9.24 -9.03 -34.68
CA LEU A 35 10.51 -9.45 -34.10
C LEU A 35 10.39 -10.74 -33.28
N ALA A 36 9.31 -10.90 -32.53
CA ALA A 36 9.07 -12.13 -31.77
C ALA A 36 8.94 -13.35 -32.68
N ARG A 37 8.27 -13.21 -33.83
CA ARG A 37 8.12 -14.28 -34.83
C ARG A 37 9.44 -14.54 -35.57
N ASP A 38 10.08 -13.48 -36.08
CA ASP A 38 11.28 -13.60 -36.93
C ASP A 38 12.48 -14.20 -36.17
N TRP A 39 12.53 -13.97 -34.86
CA TRP A 39 13.59 -14.45 -33.99
C TRP A 39 13.20 -15.65 -33.12
N ASN A 40 11.95 -16.12 -33.24
CA ASN A 40 11.39 -17.20 -32.44
C ASN A 40 11.62 -16.99 -30.91
N VAL A 41 11.26 -15.81 -30.41
CA VAL A 41 11.40 -15.41 -29.00
C VAL A 41 10.07 -14.97 -28.41
N ALA A 42 9.97 -14.97 -27.07
CA ALA A 42 8.81 -14.40 -26.38
C ALA A 42 8.64 -12.91 -26.69
N LEU A 43 7.37 -12.46 -26.71
CA LEU A 43 7.02 -11.05 -26.99
C LEU A 43 7.76 -10.07 -26.05
N ALA A 44 7.92 -10.46 -24.78
CA ALA A 44 8.67 -9.68 -23.78
C ALA A 44 10.16 -9.50 -24.14
N THR A 45 10.78 -10.51 -24.78
CA THR A 45 12.19 -10.44 -25.23
C THR A 45 12.34 -9.46 -26.39
N ALA A 46 11.40 -9.49 -27.35
CA ALA A 46 11.38 -8.53 -28.46
C ALA A 46 11.09 -7.10 -27.98
N ALA A 47 10.18 -6.93 -27.00
CA ALA A 47 9.92 -5.61 -26.38
C ALA A 47 11.16 -5.06 -25.68
N LYS A 48 11.91 -5.92 -24.95
CA LYS A 48 13.17 -5.56 -24.27
C LYS A 48 14.26 -5.10 -25.26
N ALA A 49 14.31 -5.72 -26.45
CA ALA A 49 15.23 -5.30 -27.51
C ALA A 49 14.91 -3.90 -28.05
N LEU A 50 13.63 -3.61 -28.33
CA LEU A 50 13.21 -2.27 -28.77
C LEU A 50 13.40 -1.21 -27.70
N ALA A 51 13.16 -1.53 -26.43
CA ALA A 51 13.41 -0.64 -25.31
C ALA A 51 14.92 -0.31 -25.16
N LEU A 52 15.81 -1.29 -25.39
CA LEU A 52 17.25 -1.07 -25.40
C LEU A 52 17.65 -0.12 -26.51
N LEU A 53 17.14 -0.32 -27.73
CA LEU A 53 17.42 0.56 -28.88
C LEU A 53 16.88 1.98 -28.68
N ALA A 54 15.72 2.13 -28.04
CA ALA A 54 15.15 3.44 -27.71
C ALA A 54 16.00 4.16 -26.66
N ARG A 55 16.48 3.45 -25.62
CA ARG A 55 17.38 4.02 -24.61
C ARG A 55 18.72 4.48 -25.20
N GLU A 56 19.21 3.78 -26.20
CA GLU A 56 20.44 4.11 -26.90
C GLU A 56 20.24 5.17 -28.02
N GLY A 57 19.00 5.65 -28.17
CA GLY A 57 18.68 6.68 -29.18
C GLY A 57 18.76 6.22 -30.64
N VAL A 58 18.73 4.90 -30.88
CA VAL A 58 18.75 4.33 -32.24
C VAL A 58 17.35 4.37 -32.87
N VAL A 59 16.31 4.19 -32.07
CA VAL A 59 14.91 4.23 -32.52
C VAL A 59 14.07 5.13 -31.63
N VAL A 60 12.95 5.63 -32.18
CA VAL A 60 11.97 6.48 -31.48
C VAL A 60 10.56 5.94 -31.76
N ALA A 61 9.70 5.97 -30.73
CA ALA A 61 8.30 5.62 -30.89
C ALA A 61 7.52 6.83 -31.44
N GLU A 62 6.87 6.69 -32.58
CA GLU A 62 6.00 7.71 -33.16
C GLU A 62 4.52 7.32 -33.00
N PRO A 63 3.66 8.23 -32.49
CA PRO A 63 2.22 7.97 -32.37
C PRO A 63 1.60 7.63 -33.72
N ARG A 64 0.78 6.58 -33.76
CA ARG A 64 0.08 6.07 -34.96
C ARG A 64 0.96 5.50 -36.09
N VAL A 65 2.28 5.73 -36.02
CA VAL A 65 3.25 5.20 -37.01
C VAL A 65 3.92 3.93 -36.47
N GLY A 66 4.34 3.90 -35.23
CA GLY A 66 5.06 2.79 -34.59
C GLY A 66 6.48 3.20 -34.19
N THR A 67 7.40 2.24 -34.14
CA THR A 67 8.81 2.51 -33.83
C THR A 67 9.57 2.77 -35.13
N VAL A 68 10.27 3.89 -35.19
CA VAL A 68 11.06 4.31 -36.36
C VAL A 68 12.51 4.53 -35.99
N VAL A 69 13.42 4.50 -36.97
CA VAL A 69 14.82 4.84 -36.78
C VAL A 69 14.95 6.35 -36.47
N ALA A 70 15.73 6.71 -35.46
CA ALA A 70 15.92 8.10 -35.07
C ALA A 70 16.63 8.90 -36.19
N GLU A 71 16.22 10.16 -36.44
CA GLU A 71 16.80 11.02 -37.47
C GLU A 71 18.31 11.31 -37.26
N ARG A 72 18.76 11.22 -35.99
CA ARG A 72 20.18 11.30 -35.60
C ARG A 72 20.49 10.15 -34.64
N PRO A 73 20.96 8.99 -35.14
CA PRO A 73 21.34 7.87 -34.27
C PRO A 73 22.49 8.29 -33.33
N GLY A 74 22.30 7.96 -32.03
CA GLY A 74 23.31 8.23 -30.99
C GLY A 74 23.09 9.51 -30.18
N THR A 75 22.07 10.30 -30.48
CA THR A 75 21.64 11.36 -29.57
C THR A 75 20.51 10.77 -28.70
N PRO A 76 20.67 10.67 -27.34
CA PRO A 76 19.58 10.25 -26.50
C PRO A 76 18.38 11.15 -26.77
N ALA A 77 17.21 10.55 -26.99
CA ALA A 77 15.99 11.26 -27.29
C ALA A 77 15.77 12.32 -26.19
N LYS A 78 15.84 13.60 -26.59
CA LYS A 78 15.52 14.71 -25.69
C LYS A 78 14.09 14.46 -25.15
N PRO A 79 13.86 14.53 -23.84
CA PRO A 79 12.49 14.48 -23.32
C PRO A 79 11.69 15.53 -24.08
N ARG A 80 10.52 15.15 -24.60
CA ARG A 80 9.62 16.09 -25.29
C ARG A 80 9.31 17.25 -24.36
N PRO A 81 9.43 18.52 -24.82
CA PRO A 81 8.91 19.66 -24.09
C PRO A 81 7.39 19.50 -24.02
N GLY A 82 6.87 19.15 -22.84
CA GLY A 82 5.43 18.96 -22.60
C GLY A 82 5.08 17.79 -21.69
N ALA A 83 5.95 16.80 -21.50
CA ALA A 83 5.78 15.83 -20.40
C ALA A 83 6.58 16.37 -19.21
N SER A 84 5.94 17.20 -18.39
CA SER A 84 6.44 17.49 -17.05
C SER A 84 6.64 16.16 -16.33
N PRO A 85 7.69 16.00 -15.49
CA PRO A 85 7.88 14.81 -14.65
C PRO A 85 6.63 14.44 -13.85
N GLU A 86 5.74 15.41 -13.64
CA GLU A 86 4.43 15.27 -12.99
C GLU A 86 3.41 14.46 -13.80
N HIS A 87 3.58 14.29 -15.12
CA HIS A 87 2.67 13.53 -15.99
C HIS A 87 3.15 12.11 -16.33
N GLU A 88 4.37 11.76 -15.93
CA GLU A 88 4.87 10.40 -16.14
C GLU A 88 4.20 9.43 -15.15
N LEU A 89 3.59 8.34 -15.67
CA LEU A 89 2.98 7.30 -14.86
C LEU A 89 4.08 6.52 -14.13
N THR A 90 4.17 6.69 -12.82
CA THR A 90 5.11 5.98 -11.95
C THR A 90 4.36 5.12 -10.93
N ARG A 91 5.02 4.08 -10.40
CA ARG A 91 4.45 3.25 -9.33
C ARG A 91 4.00 4.11 -8.14
N ARG A 92 4.82 5.08 -7.71
CA ARG A 92 4.50 5.99 -6.60
C ARG A 92 3.22 6.79 -6.86
N ARG A 93 3.01 7.32 -8.07
CA ARG A 93 1.79 8.06 -8.42
C ARG A 93 0.56 7.16 -8.47
N ILE A 94 0.73 5.91 -8.94
CA ILE A 94 -0.37 4.91 -8.95
C ILE A 94 -0.79 4.59 -7.52
N VAL A 95 0.17 4.32 -6.64
CA VAL A 95 -0.08 4.04 -5.21
C VAL A 95 -0.72 5.24 -4.52
N GLY A 96 -0.20 6.45 -4.71
CA GLY A 96 -0.79 7.66 -4.10
C GLY A 96 -2.23 7.91 -4.55
N ALA A 97 -2.52 7.81 -5.85
CA ALA A 97 -3.89 7.95 -6.35
C ALA A 97 -4.83 6.85 -5.84
N ALA A 98 -4.31 5.65 -5.60
CA ALA A 98 -5.08 4.54 -5.04
C ALA A 98 -5.38 4.75 -3.54
N ILE A 99 -4.41 5.27 -2.77
CA ILE A 99 -4.59 5.68 -1.37
C ILE A 99 -5.66 6.77 -1.27
N GLU A 100 -5.56 7.83 -2.09
CA GLU A 100 -6.56 8.91 -2.13
C GLU A 100 -7.99 8.41 -2.39
N ILE A 101 -8.16 7.42 -3.28
CA ILE A 101 -9.46 6.79 -3.53
C ILE A 101 -9.93 6.01 -2.31
N ALA A 102 -9.06 5.20 -1.72
CA ALA A 102 -9.40 4.37 -0.57
C ALA A 102 -9.72 5.21 0.67
N ASP A 103 -9.03 6.33 0.89
CA ASP A 103 -9.29 7.27 1.99
C ASP A 103 -10.64 7.99 1.82
N ALA A 104 -11.00 8.36 0.58
CA ALA A 104 -12.21 9.10 0.30
C ALA A 104 -13.46 8.22 0.18
N GLU A 105 -13.34 7.05 -0.41
CA GLU A 105 -14.47 6.21 -0.86
C GLU A 105 -14.45 4.79 -0.24
N GLY A 106 -13.37 4.44 0.46
CA GLY A 106 -13.14 3.10 1.02
C GLY A 106 -12.50 2.12 0.04
N LEU A 107 -11.93 1.05 0.58
CA LEU A 107 -11.20 0.03 -0.20
C LEU A 107 -12.11 -0.75 -1.18
N SER A 108 -13.42 -0.82 -0.92
CA SER A 108 -14.40 -1.46 -1.80
C SER A 108 -14.47 -0.79 -3.17
N GLU A 109 -14.39 0.54 -3.20
CA GLU A 109 -14.49 1.34 -4.42
C GLU A 109 -13.17 1.38 -5.22
N LEU A 110 -12.07 0.93 -4.62
CA LEU A 110 -10.79 0.84 -5.30
C LEU A 110 -10.85 -0.18 -6.45
N THR A 111 -10.74 0.32 -7.66
CA THR A 111 -10.61 -0.49 -8.89
C THR A 111 -9.48 0.03 -9.76
N MET A 112 -8.87 -0.84 -10.57
CA MET A 112 -7.85 -0.42 -11.53
C MET A 112 -8.36 0.63 -12.52
N ARG A 113 -9.67 0.63 -12.80
CA ARG A 113 -10.31 1.64 -13.66
C ARG A 113 -10.42 2.99 -12.96
N ALA A 114 -10.82 3.01 -11.69
CA ALA A 114 -10.91 4.23 -10.90
C ALA A 114 -9.54 4.91 -10.79
N VAL A 115 -8.49 4.15 -10.45
CA VAL A 115 -7.11 4.66 -10.39
C VAL A 115 -6.64 5.20 -11.75
N ALA A 116 -6.92 4.48 -12.84
CA ALA A 116 -6.59 4.95 -14.19
C ALA A 116 -7.31 6.24 -14.55
N GLY A 117 -8.60 6.34 -14.21
CA GLY A 117 -9.42 7.56 -14.40
C GLY A 117 -8.86 8.75 -13.62
N ARG A 118 -8.50 8.57 -12.35
CA ARG A 118 -7.89 9.60 -11.49
C ARG A 118 -6.58 10.13 -12.08
N LEU A 119 -5.79 9.25 -12.72
CA LEU A 119 -4.49 9.59 -13.31
C LEU A 119 -4.56 10.05 -14.77
N GLY A 120 -5.75 10.03 -15.39
CA GLY A 120 -5.91 10.33 -16.83
C GLY A 120 -5.16 9.32 -17.74
N ALA A 121 -5.00 8.07 -17.28
CA ALA A 121 -4.24 7.03 -17.95
C ALA A 121 -5.14 5.90 -18.48
N ALA A 122 -4.63 5.13 -19.43
CA ALA A 122 -5.31 3.89 -19.81
C ALA A 122 -5.10 2.81 -18.76
N THR A 123 -6.14 2.07 -18.37
CA THR A 123 -6.09 0.99 -17.35
C THR A 123 -4.97 -0.01 -17.61
N MET A 124 -4.76 -0.41 -18.88
CA MET A 124 -3.67 -1.33 -19.27
C MET A 124 -2.27 -0.77 -19.03
N SER A 125 -2.14 0.56 -18.89
CA SER A 125 -0.85 1.18 -18.57
C SER A 125 -0.44 0.95 -17.12
N LEU A 126 -1.39 0.84 -16.19
CA LEU A 126 -1.12 0.56 -14.78
C LEU A 126 -0.49 -0.82 -14.60
N TYR A 127 -0.94 -1.83 -15.35
CA TYR A 127 -0.42 -3.20 -15.27
C TYR A 127 1.04 -3.36 -15.67
N ARG A 128 1.67 -2.33 -16.23
CA ARG A 128 3.12 -2.30 -16.43
C ARG A 128 3.92 -1.93 -15.17
N HIS A 129 3.24 -1.39 -14.18
CA HIS A 129 3.84 -0.87 -12.94
C HIS A 129 3.43 -1.68 -11.71
N VAL A 130 2.23 -2.30 -11.72
CA VAL A 130 1.67 -3.10 -10.64
C VAL A 130 1.05 -4.37 -11.20
N GLY A 131 1.12 -5.48 -10.47
CA GLY A 131 0.66 -6.80 -10.91
C GLY A 131 -0.86 -6.96 -10.96
N GLY A 132 -1.59 -6.10 -10.24
CA GLY A 132 -3.05 -6.13 -10.15
C GLY A 132 -3.54 -5.37 -8.92
N LYS A 133 -4.84 -5.55 -8.58
CA LYS A 133 -5.45 -4.87 -7.42
C LYS A 133 -4.79 -5.35 -6.11
N ASP A 134 -4.56 -6.63 -5.94
CA ASP A 134 -3.99 -7.18 -4.70
C ASP A 134 -2.54 -6.70 -4.49
N ASP A 135 -1.71 -6.69 -5.55
CA ASP A 135 -0.36 -6.13 -5.52
C ASP A 135 -0.40 -4.62 -5.21
N LEU A 136 -1.34 -3.89 -5.80
CA LEU A 136 -1.53 -2.47 -5.52
C LEU A 136 -1.89 -2.23 -4.06
N VAL A 137 -2.82 -3.00 -3.48
CA VAL A 137 -3.21 -2.89 -2.07
C VAL A 137 -2.02 -3.16 -1.14
N MET A 138 -1.17 -4.15 -1.43
CA MET A 138 0.05 -4.40 -0.66
C MET A 138 1.00 -3.20 -0.71
N LEU A 139 1.20 -2.59 -1.88
CA LEU A 139 2.02 -1.39 -2.03
C LEU A 139 1.43 -0.17 -1.32
N MET A 140 0.10 -0.04 -1.30
CA MET A 140 -0.60 1.02 -0.57
C MET A 140 -0.40 0.87 0.94
N VAL A 141 -0.54 -0.34 1.48
CA VAL A 141 -0.31 -0.63 2.92
C VAL A 141 1.12 -0.26 3.30
N ASP A 142 2.10 -0.67 2.50
CA ASP A 142 3.51 -0.36 2.77
C ASP A 142 3.77 1.16 2.74
N ALA A 143 3.23 1.86 1.74
CA ALA A 143 3.36 3.31 1.61
C ALA A 143 2.68 4.05 2.77
N ALA A 144 1.48 3.64 3.17
CA ALA A 144 0.73 4.26 4.24
C ALA A 144 1.40 4.08 5.61
N PHE A 145 1.94 2.91 5.94
CA PHE A 145 2.75 2.74 7.16
C PHE A 145 4.03 3.57 7.12
N ALA A 146 4.66 3.73 5.95
CA ALA A 146 5.88 4.53 5.81
C ALA A 146 5.66 6.04 6.06
N GLU A 147 4.42 6.54 6.00
CA GLU A 147 4.07 7.92 6.36
C GLU A 147 4.15 8.17 7.88
N PHE A 148 4.08 7.10 8.69
CA PHE A 148 4.12 7.15 10.15
C PHE A 148 5.35 6.39 10.68
N PRO A 149 6.56 6.89 10.41
CA PRO A 149 7.79 6.21 10.80
C PRO A 149 7.93 6.14 12.33
N LEU A 150 8.59 5.09 12.80
CA LEU A 150 8.99 4.97 14.18
C LEU A 150 9.95 6.12 14.58
N PRO A 151 10.01 6.51 15.87
CA PRO A 151 10.93 7.54 16.34
C PRO A 151 12.36 7.24 15.93
N ALA A 152 13.06 8.24 15.35
CA ALA A 152 14.46 8.10 14.93
C ALA A 152 15.37 7.74 16.12
N GLN A 153 15.10 8.30 17.30
CA GLN A 153 15.73 7.89 18.54
C GLN A 153 14.82 6.85 19.22
N ARG A 154 15.32 5.62 19.35
CA ARG A 154 14.58 4.54 19.99
C ARG A 154 14.34 4.84 21.46
N PRO A 155 13.10 4.74 21.96
CA PRO A 155 12.82 4.91 23.38
C PRO A 155 13.55 3.87 24.23
N GLU A 156 13.83 4.23 25.49
CA GLU A 156 14.44 3.32 26.44
C GLU A 156 13.41 2.37 27.08
N GLY A 157 13.80 1.12 27.24
CA GLY A 157 12.99 0.07 27.87
C GLY A 157 11.91 -0.52 26.95
N TRP A 158 11.49 -1.72 27.32
CA TRP A 158 10.54 -2.52 26.51
C TRP A 158 9.17 -1.85 26.38
N ARG A 159 8.66 -1.29 27.48
CA ARG A 159 7.33 -0.66 27.53
C ARG A 159 7.23 0.52 26.56
N ALA A 160 8.18 1.45 26.63
CA ALA A 160 8.17 2.65 25.79
C ALA A 160 8.35 2.31 24.29
N ARG A 161 9.09 1.26 23.96
CA ARG A 161 9.24 0.80 22.56
C ARG A 161 7.96 0.16 22.03
N LEU A 162 7.29 -0.69 22.82
CA LEU A 162 5.99 -1.26 22.44
C LEU A 162 4.94 -0.17 22.29
N GLU A 163 4.90 0.79 23.22
CA GLU A 163 3.99 1.93 23.15
C GLU A 163 4.23 2.77 21.89
N ALA A 164 5.49 3.11 21.59
CA ALA A 164 5.84 3.87 20.39
C ALA A 164 5.40 3.16 19.10
N SER A 165 5.61 1.85 19.03
CA SER A 165 5.15 1.03 17.90
C SER A 165 3.62 1.04 17.78
N ALA A 166 2.89 0.83 18.88
CA ALA A 166 1.43 0.83 18.89
C ALA A 166 0.85 2.19 18.49
N ARG A 167 1.40 3.29 19.00
CA ARG A 167 0.95 4.65 18.68
C ARG A 167 1.20 5.02 17.22
N ALA A 168 2.34 4.64 16.66
CA ALA A 168 2.63 4.88 15.24
C ALA A 168 1.67 4.07 14.33
N GLN A 169 1.38 2.80 14.67
CA GLN A 169 0.38 2.00 13.97
C GLN A 169 -1.03 2.61 14.09
N TRP A 170 -1.40 3.07 15.29
CA TRP A 170 -2.69 3.74 15.51
C TRP A 170 -2.81 5.00 14.65
N ALA A 171 -1.76 5.84 14.59
CA ALA A 171 -1.75 7.03 13.74
C ALA A 171 -1.92 6.69 12.26
N ALA A 172 -1.29 5.62 11.77
CA ALA A 172 -1.45 5.14 10.41
C ALA A 172 -2.90 4.69 10.11
N TYR A 173 -3.52 3.92 10.99
CA TYR A 173 -4.91 3.50 10.84
C TYR A 173 -5.90 4.65 10.95
N ARG A 174 -5.60 5.66 11.79
CA ARG A 174 -6.43 6.88 11.88
C ARG A 174 -6.42 7.68 10.60
N ALA A 175 -5.27 7.78 9.95
CA ALA A 175 -5.12 8.46 8.67
C ALA A 175 -5.71 7.65 7.51
N HIS A 176 -5.58 6.32 7.55
CA HIS A 176 -5.95 5.40 6.49
C HIS A 176 -6.82 4.24 7.03
N PRO A 177 -8.10 4.48 7.36
CA PRO A 177 -8.96 3.48 8.01
C PRO A 177 -9.11 2.17 7.25
N TRP A 178 -9.07 2.20 5.91
CA TRP A 178 -9.15 1.02 5.05
C TRP A 178 -8.04 -0.01 5.30
N MET A 179 -6.91 0.39 5.90
CA MET A 179 -5.78 -0.50 6.17
C MET A 179 -6.14 -1.62 7.15
N ALA A 180 -7.04 -1.37 8.10
CA ALA A 180 -7.44 -2.38 9.10
C ALA A 180 -8.05 -3.61 8.43
N GLY A 181 -8.87 -3.43 7.39
CA GLY A 181 -9.43 -4.50 6.58
C GLY A 181 -8.45 -5.14 5.58
N ALA A 182 -7.40 -4.39 5.19
CA ALA A 182 -6.41 -4.83 4.21
C ALA A 182 -5.26 -5.67 4.81
N THR A 183 -5.11 -5.71 6.13
CA THR A 183 -3.99 -6.35 6.83
C THR A 183 -4.44 -7.51 7.74
N PRO A 184 -5.03 -8.60 7.21
CA PRO A 184 -5.51 -9.69 8.04
C PRO A 184 -4.36 -10.41 8.73
N LEU A 185 -4.52 -10.66 10.05
CA LEU A 185 -3.51 -11.30 10.89
C LEU A 185 -3.02 -12.66 10.36
N THR A 186 -3.94 -13.46 9.83
CA THR A 186 -3.66 -14.83 9.35
C THR A 186 -3.03 -14.88 7.96
N ARG A 187 -2.97 -13.75 7.27
CA ARG A 187 -2.32 -13.60 5.96
C ARG A 187 -1.52 -12.30 5.95
N PRO A 188 -0.37 -12.29 6.64
CA PRO A 188 0.41 -11.07 6.81
C PRO A 188 0.82 -10.49 5.47
N VAL A 189 0.64 -9.19 5.33
CA VAL A 189 1.05 -8.43 4.15
C VAL A 189 2.58 -8.28 4.17
N PRO A 190 3.27 -8.56 3.06
CA PRO A 190 4.72 -8.35 2.96
C PRO A 190 5.03 -6.85 2.81
N SER A 191 4.94 -6.11 3.93
CA SER A 191 5.25 -4.69 4.04
C SER A 191 6.53 -4.51 4.85
N GLU A 192 7.52 -3.85 4.25
CA GLU A 192 8.78 -3.53 4.93
C GLU A 192 8.55 -2.51 6.05
N ALA A 193 7.68 -1.51 5.81
CA ALA A 193 7.33 -0.52 6.81
C ALA A 193 6.64 -1.15 8.03
N LEU A 194 5.65 -2.05 7.82
CA LEU A 194 4.99 -2.74 8.92
C LEU A 194 5.95 -3.68 9.67
N LEU A 195 6.87 -4.34 8.96
CA LEU A 195 7.85 -5.23 9.58
C LEU A 195 8.76 -4.49 10.57
N GLN A 196 9.09 -3.21 10.33
CA GLN A 196 9.88 -2.39 11.26
C GLN A 196 9.21 -2.23 12.63
N HIS A 197 7.87 -2.20 12.69
CA HIS A 197 7.12 -2.18 13.96
C HIS A 197 7.28 -3.49 14.73
N SER A 198 7.24 -4.62 14.02
CA SER A 198 7.46 -5.94 14.63
C SER A 198 8.90 -6.09 15.10
N GLU A 199 9.87 -5.59 14.34
CA GLU A 199 11.29 -5.61 14.70
C GLU A 199 11.54 -4.81 15.99
N LEU A 200 11.01 -3.57 16.08
CA LEU A 200 11.12 -2.76 17.28
C LEU A 200 10.53 -3.46 18.52
N ALA A 201 9.37 -4.13 18.35
CA ALA A 201 8.72 -4.86 19.43
C ALA A 201 9.55 -6.09 19.87
N LEU A 202 10.05 -6.87 18.92
CA LEU A 202 10.88 -8.05 19.21
C LEU A 202 12.22 -7.68 19.85
N GLU A 203 12.89 -6.62 19.38
CA GLU A 203 14.09 -6.07 20.00
C GLU A 203 13.83 -5.60 21.44
N ALA A 204 12.69 -4.91 21.67
CA ALA A 204 12.29 -4.46 22.99
C ALA A 204 12.15 -5.62 24.00
N LEU A 205 11.67 -6.76 23.52
CA LEU A 205 11.43 -7.95 24.35
C LEU A 205 12.64 -8.89 24.44
N GLN A 206 13.70 -8.66 23.66
CA GLN A 206 14.86 -9.56 23.64
C GLN A 206 15.60 -9.61 24.98
N GLU A 207 15.64 -8.47 25.70
CA GLU A 207 16.34 -8.32 26.97
C GLU A 207 15.51 -8.73 28.20
N THR A 208 14.24 -9.16 27.98
CA THR A 208 13.28 -9.44 29.06
C THR A 208 13.35 -10.88 29.62
N GLY A 209 14.16 -11.74 29.01
CA GLY A 209 14.24 -13.17 29.40
C GLY A 209 13.09 -14.05 28.92
N LEU A 210 12.10 -13.49 28.22
CA LEU A 210 10.98 -14.24 27.65
C LEU A 210 11.45 -15.16 26.53
N ASP A 211 10.87 -16.34 26.42
CA ASP A 211 11.13 -17.26 25.31
C ASP A 211 10.62 -16.70 23.96
N ALA A 212 11.11 -17.26 22.85
CA ALA A 212 10.81 -16.75 21.52
C ALA A 212 9.31 -16.78 21.16
N THR A 213 8.59 -17.79 21.61
CA THR A 213 7.16 -17.96 21.38
C THR A 213 6.37 -16.86 22.10
N THR A 214 6.69 -16.61 23.36
CA THR A 214 6.06 -15.58 24.16
C THR A 214 6.33 -14.19 23.59
N ARG A 215 7.57 -13.89 23.18
CA ARG A 215 7.90 -12.62 22.49
C ARG A 215 7.07 -12.41 21.23
N MET A 216 6.92 -13.46 20.42
CA MET A 216 6.08 -13.40 19.21
C MET A 216 4.61 -13.16 19.56
N TYR A 217 4.05 -13.86 20.57
CA TYR A 217 2.68 -13.64 21.00
C TYR A 217 2.44 -12.21 21.52
N VAL A 218 3.37 -11.64 22.29
CA VAL A 218 3.25 -10.24 22.74
C VAL A 218 3.25 -9.28 21.56
N THR A 219 4.15 -9.48 20.59
CA THR A 219 4.19 -8.65 19.36
C THR A 219 2.89 -8.72 18.58
N ILE A 220 2.38 -9.94 18.36
CA ILE A 220 1.10 -10.15 17.67
C ILE A 220 -0.08 -9.58 18.46
N LEU A 221 -0.06 -9.69 19.79
CA LEU A 221 -1.13 -9.17 20.66
C LEU A 221 -1.24 -7.65 20.55
N ILE A 222 -0.11 -6.93 20.61
CA ILE A 222 -0.09 -5.47 20.42
C ILE A 222 -0.64 -5.09 19.04
N TYR A 223 -0.16 -5.74 18.00
CA TYR A 223 -0.66 -5.52 16.64
C TYR A 223 -2.18 -5.76 16.53
N SER A 224 -2.65 -6.91 17.05
CA SER A 224 -4.08 -7.30 16.99
C SER A 224 -4.97 -6.35 17.79
N PHE A 225 -4.49 -5.87 18.94
CA PHE A 225 -5.18 -4.88 19.74
C PHE A 225 -5.39 -3.58 18.96
N VAL A 226 -4.32 -3.02 18.39
CA VAL A 226 -4.39 -1.78 17.60
C VAL A 226 -5.33 -1.95 16.40
N GLN A 227 -5.12 -3.00 15.61
CA GLN A 227 -5.93 -3.29 14.43
C GLN A 227 -7.40 -3.51 14.78
N GLY A 228 -7.69 -4.22 15.88
CA GLY A 228 -9.05 -4.53 16.32
C GLY A 228 -9.86 -3.26 16.61
N ILE A 229 -9.27 -2.27 17.30
CA ILE A 229 -9.93 -0.98 17.52
C ILE A 229 -10.02 -0.19 16.22
N ALA A 230 -8.95 -0.18 15.42
CA ALA A 230 -8.90 0.56 14.16
C ALA A 230 -9.97 0.09 13.14
N ALA A 231 -10.32 -1.20 13.15
CA ALA A 231 -11.37 -1.72 12.27
C ALA A 231 -12.72 -1.03 12.47
N HIS A 232 -13.00 -0.52 13.67
CA HIS A 232 -14.25 0.22 13.94
C HIS A 232 -14.29 1.59 13.27
N ILE A 233 -13.14 2.21 12.98
CA ILE A 233 -13.09 3.49 12.26
C ILE A 233 -13.66 3.31 10.85
N GLU A 234 -13.20 2.28 10.12
CA GLU A 234 -13.69 1.99 8.77
C GLU A 234 -15.16 1.54 8.77
N LEU A 235 -15.56 0.72 9.76
CA LEU A 235 -16.95 0.28 9.89
C LEU A 235 -17.90 1.46 10.09
N GLU A 236 -17.56 2.41 10.96
CA GLU A 236 -18.35 3.61 11.20
C GLU A 236 -18.43 4.50 9.95
N GLN A 237 -17.31 4.74 9.26
CA GLN A 237 -17.30 5.49 8.01
C GLN A 237 -18.20 4.84 6.95
N ARG A 238 -18.18 3.52 6.82
CA ARG A 238 -19.05 2.78 5.89
C ARG A 238 -20.52 2.86 6.29
N ALA A 239 -20.82 2.70 7.59
CA ALA A 239 -22.18 2.82 8.10
C ALA A 239 -22.74 4.20 7.79
N ARG A 240 -21.99 5.26 8.12
CA ARG A 240 -22.36 6.65 7.84
C ARG A 240 -22.53 6.93 6.35
N ALA A 241 -21.63 6.43 5.49
CA ALA A 241 -21.73 6.57 4.05
C ALA A 241 -22.97 5.88 3.46
N SER A 242 -23.38 4.74 4.03
CA SER A 242 -24.52 3.95 3.54
C SER A 242 -25.87 4.43 4.08
N THR A 243 -25.93 4.94 5.31
CA THR A 243 -27.17 5.34 5.99
C THR A 243 -27.42 6.84 5.98
N GLY A 244 -26.34 7.64 5.85
CA GLY A 244 -26.39 9.11 5.95
C GLY A 244 -26.58 9.64 7.38
N ILE A 245 -26.59 8.76 8.41
CA ILE A 245 -26.76 9.14 9.83
C ILE A 245 -25.48 8.86 10.60
N THR A 246 -25.26 9.62 11.68
CA THR A 246 -24.16 9.44 12.60
C THR A 246 -24.46 8.30 13.59
N ASP A 247 -23.44 7.82 14.30
CA ASP A 247 -23.57 6.85 15.40
C ASP A 247 -24.49 7.39 16.52
N GLU A 248 -24.40 8.68 16.85
CA GLU A 248 -25.27 9.35 17.82
C GLU A 248 -26.74 9.35 17.34
N GLU A 249 -27.01 9.72 16.09
CA GLU A 249 -28.35 9.67 15.50
C GLU A 249 -28.89 8.24 15.44
N TRP A 250 -28.01 7.27 15.14
CA TRP A 250 -28.36 5.85 15.14
C TRP A 250 -28.77 5.37 16.55
N LEU A 251 -27.97 5.72 17.58
CA LEU A 251 -28.27 5.37 18.98
C LEU A 251 -29.57 5.98 19.45
N THR A 252 -29.82 7.25 19.13
CA THR A 252 -31.08 7.92 19.43
C THR A 252 -32.27 7.19 18.81
N GLY A 253 -32.12 6.68 17.59
CA GLY A 253 -33.14 5.85 16.95
C GLY A 253 -33.40 4.50 17.60
N GLN A 254 -32.58 4.06 18.58
CA GLN A 254 -32.70 2.79 19.28
C GLN A 254 -33.32 2.89 20.68
N GLU A 255 -33.96 4.00 21.04
CA GLU A 255 -34.48 4.25 22.40
C GLU A 255 -35.40 3.14 22.94
N GLU A 256 -36.32 2.62 22.12
CA GLU A 256 -37.22 1.53 22.54
C GLU A 256 -36.46 0.22 22.81
N PHE A 257 -35.48 -0.09 21.98
CA PHE A 257 -34.62 -1.26 22.17
C PHE A 257 -33.76 -1.10 23.42
N MET A 258 -33.17 0.08 23.65
CA MET A 258 -32.36 0.38 24.83
C MET A 258 -33.19 0.31 26.11
N SER A 259 -34.42 0.81 26.13
CA SER A 259 -35.33 0.71 27.25
C SER A 259 -35.59 -0.76 27.62
N ARG A 260 -35.82 -1.64 26.63
CA ARG A 260 -36.02 -3.08 26.87
C ARG A 260 -34.76 -3.76 27.42
N ILE A 261 -33.59 -3.43 26.87
CA ILE A 261 -32.31 -3.96 27.36
C ILE A 261 -32.06 -3.54 28.80
N MET A 262 -32.28 -2.28 29.15
CA MET A 262 -32.07 -1.78 30.51
C MET A 262 -33.03 -2.45 31.51
N ALA A 263 -34.27 -2.72 31.12
CA ALA A 263 -35.25 -3.42 31.99
C ALA A 263 -34.82 -4.85 32.35
N THR A 264 -34.09 -5.53 31.48
CA THR A 264 -33.68 -6.93 31.67
C THR A 264 -32.21 -7.11 32.09
N ASN A 265 -31.42 -6.03 32.08
CA ASN A 265 -29.98 -6.06 32.35
C ASN A 265 -29.57 -5.00 33.41
N PRO A 266 -29.82 -5.30 34.72
CA PRO A 266 -29.73 -4.30 35.80
C PRO A 266 -28.30 -3.76 36.00
N ALA A 267 -27.24 -4.54 35.74
CA ALA A 267 -25.85 -4.04 35.82
C ALA A 267 -25.56 -3.01 34.73
N PHE A 268 -26.02 -3.27 33.49
CA PHE A 268 -25.89 -2.33 32.38
C PHE A 268 -26.68 -1.05 32.64
N ALA A 269 -27.96 -1.16 33.08
CA ALA A 269 -28.82 -0.02 33.43
C ALA A 269 -28.19 0.87 34.50
N ARG A 270 -27.52 0.28 35.49
CA ARG A 270 -26.84 1.01 36.57
C ARG A 270 -25.70 1.84 36.01
N VAL A 271 -24.81 1.24 35.17
CA VAL A 271 -23.69 1.95 34.59
C VAL A 271 -24.16 3.08 33.68
N ILE A 272 -25.17 2.85 32.84
CA ILE A 272 -25.74 3.92 31.97
C ILE A 272 -26.34 5.04 32.84
N GLY A 273 -27.00 4.72 33.96
CA GLY A 273 -27.50 5.72 34.89
C GLY A 273 -26.38 6.52 35.59
N GLU A 274 -25.27 5.90 35.95
CA GLU A 274 -24.10 6.53 36.55
C GLU A 274 -23.39 7.47 35.55
N LEU A 275 -23.39 7.12 34.25
CA LEU A 275 -22.85 7.95 33.16
C LEU A 275 -23.71 9.18 32.85
N GLY A 276 -24.98 9.22 33.32
CA GLY A 276 -25.86 10.38 33.15
C GLY A 276 -26.28 10.68 31.71
N GLY A 277 -26.05 9.75 30.79
CA GLY A 277 -26.30 9.93 29.35
C GLY A 277 -25.16 10.60 28.56
N ASP A 278 -24.08 10.95 29.24
CA ASP A 278 -22.95 11.69 28.62
C ASP A 278 -21.82 10.76 28.10
N PHE A 279 -22.08 9.45 27.98
CA PHE A 279 -21.05 8.55 27.47
C PHE A 279 -20.98 8.63 25.94
N ASP A 280 -19.92 9.20 25.45
CA ASP A 280 -19.50 9.17 24.05
C ASP A 280 -18.33 8.18 23.88
N LEU A 281 -18.47 7.22 22.94
CA LEU A 281 -17.43 6.23 22.64
C LEU A 281 -16.35 6.86 21.77
N ASP A 282 -15.30 7.38 22.40
CA ASP A 282 -14.12 7.90 21.75
C ASP A 282 -13.09 6.76 21.54
N LEU A 283 -12.82 6.42 20.28
CA LEU A 283 -11.87 5.36 19.92
C LEU A 283 -10.42 5.71 20.29
N ASP A 284 -10.03 6.98 20.33
CA ASP A 284 -8.68 7.39 20.75
C ASP A 284 -8.52 7.20 22.28
N ARG A 285 -9.57 7.48 23.04
CA ARG A 285 -9.59 7.18 24.49
C ARG A 285 -9.60 5.69 24.73
N LEU A 286 -10.42 4.92 24.00
CA LEU A 286 -10.45 3.47 24.11
C LEU A 286 -9.10 2.84 23.78
N PHE A 287 -8.46 3.30 22.71
CA PHE A 287 -7.10 2.88 22.34
C PHE A 287 -6.09 3.17 23.46
N THR A 288 -6.08 4.40 23.99
CA THR A 288 -5.14 4.80 25.03
C THR A 288 -5.35 3.97 26.31
N PHE A 289 -6.60 3.87 26.79
CA PHE A 289 -6.95 3.08 27.97
C PHE A 289 -6.57 1.61 27.82
N GLY A 290 -6.88 1.02 26.66
CA GLY A 290 -6.60 -0.38 26.40
C GLY A 290 -5.11 -0.67 26.24
N LEU A 291 -4.36 0.24 25.58
CA LEU A 291 -2.91 0.12 25.45
C LEU A 291 -2.20 0.18 26.80
N GLU A 292 -2.55 1.14 27.65
CA GLU A 292 -2.00 1.26 29.01
C GLU A 292 -2.29 0.01 29.83
N SER A 293 -3.56 -0.45 29.84
CA SER A 293 -3.98 -1.67 30.55
C SER A 293 -3.25 -2.92 30.04
N LEU A 294 -3.03 -3.03 28.74
CA LEU A 294 -2.31 -4.14 28.13
C LEU A 294 -0.82 -4.12 28.52
N LEU A 295 -0.17 -2.98 28.47
CA LEU A 295 1.23 -2.81 28.86
C LEU A 295 1.43 -3.05 30.38
N ASP A 296 0.49 -2.62 31.23
CA ASP A 296 0.50 -2.90 32.66
C ASP A 296 0.37 -4.41 32.94
N GLY A 297 -0.51 -5.09 32.24
CA GLY A 297 -0.66 -6.54 32.32
C GLY A 297 0.60 -7.30 31.88
N LEU A 298 1.32 -6.79 30.88
CA LEU A 298 2.58 -7.37 30.42
C LEU A 298 3.73 -7.17 31.41
N THR A 299 3.67 -6.17 32.28
CA THR A 299 4.72 -5.91 33.31
C THR A 299 4.92 -7.14 34.20
N GLY A 300 3.84 -7.78 34.64
CA GLY A 300 3.93 -9.01 35.45
C GLY A 300 4.61 -10.17 34.71
N LEU A 301 4.37 -10.28 33.41
CA LEU A 301 4.98 -11.30 32.55
C LEU A 301 6.47 -11.04 32.30
N VAL A 302 6.82 -9.78 32.05
CA VAL A 302 8.19 -9.35 31.66
C VAL A 302 9.11 -9.26 32.89
N GLU A 303 8.61 -8.78 34.03
CA GLU A 303 9.40 -8.56 35.26
C GLU A 303 9.37 -9.75 36.23
N GLY A 304 8.66 -10.83 35.88
CA GLY A 304 8.65 -12.08 36.67
C GLY A 304 7.92 -11.95 38.01
N ARG A 305 6.94 -11.07 38.12
CA ARG A 305 6.12 -10.87 39.32
C ARG A 305 4.71 -11.42 39.18
#